data_999cf13abdbaf6944ee05fab386eecdb
#
_entry.id   999cf13abdbaf6944ee05fab386eecdb
#
_cell.length_a   1.000
_cell.length_b   1.000
_cell.length_c   1.000
_cell.angle_alpha   90.00
_cell.angle_beta   90.00
_cell.angle_gamma   90.00
#
_symmetry.space_group_name_H-M   'P 1'
#
loop_
_entity.id
_entity.type
_entity.pdbx_description
1 polymer ?
#
loop_
_entity_poly.entity_id
_entity_poly.type
_entity_poly.pdbx_seq_one_letter_code
_entity_poly.pdbx_strand_id
1 'polypeptide(L)'
;ILGEDTGFVFYQNIQVEHRPFVLAATYFLTADLPANDREANALLRLLGQYREEMRRDYVTGVYNRAFLDSAYRKKVAAAACAGKPVSVVAVRVNEYWNLLREEGTHAADCCLNTAAGILQLAAGPDQQNAVVRLEDGIFLVVSVGTPAAKLQAALHEALGESRRTFSITLSRRGEFTVSLSSADWGEAGSWDLMVALAEQRLSGC
;
A
#
# COMPACT_ATOMS: atom_id res chain seq x y z
N ILE A 1 4.73 -30.63 -32.41
CA ILE A 1 4.59 -30.29 -31.00
C ILE A 1 4.76 -28.78 -30.97
N LEU A 2 3.64 -28.05 -30.96
CA LEU A 2 3.63 -26.61 -30.83
C LEU A 2 3.91 -26.28 -29.37
N GLY A 3 5.05 -25.62 -29.10
CA GLY A 3 5.36 -25.10 -27.76
C GLY A 3 4.32 -24.03 -27.40
N GLU A 4 3.88 -24.03 -26.16
CA GLU A 4 3.02 -22.96 -25.63
C GLU A 4 3.87 -21.69 -25.54
N ASP A 5 3.67 -20.77 -26.47
CA ASP A 5 4.27 -19.44 -26.41
C ASP A 5 3.56 -18.64 -25.31
N THR A 6 4.26 -18.40 -24.22
CA THR A 6 3.77 -17.54 -23.15
C THR A 6 4.08 -16.09 -23.52
N GLY A 7 3.07 -15.36 -23.95
CA GLY A 7 3.17 -13.93 -24.24
C GLY A 7 2.71 -13.07 -23.05
N PHE A 8 3.40 -11.97 -22.80
CA PHE A 8 2.96 -10.93 -21.88
C PHE A 8 2.63 -9.66 -22.64
N VAL A 9 1.47 -9.07 -22.37
CA VAL A 9 1.05 -7.81 -22.95
C VAL A 9 1.01 -6.76 -21.85
N PHE A 10 1.79 -5.70 -22.03
CA PHE A 10 1.77 -4.55 -21.12
C PHE A 10 0.98 -3.42 -21.78
N TYR A 11 0.05 -2.85 -21.03
CA TYR A 11 -0.71 -1.69 -21.45
C TYR A 11 -0.31 -0.49 -20.60
N GLN A 12 0.02 0.62 -21.24
CA GLN A 12 0.28 1.88 -20.54
C GLN A 12 -0.60 2.97 -21.15
N ASN A 13 -1.37 3.64 -20.30
CA ASN A 13 -2.09 4.83 -20.70
C ASN A 13 -1.10 5.99 -20.76
N ILE A 14 -0.98 6.60 -21.93
CA ILE A 14 -0.14 7.78 -22.15
C ILE A 14 -1.00 8.91 -22.70
N GLN A 15 -0.64 10.15 -22.38
CA GLN A 15 -1.23 11.33 -23.00
C GLN A 15 -0.22 11.95 -23.94
N VAL A 16 -0.65 12.14 -25.20
CA VAL A 16 0.12 12.86 -26.22
C VAL A 16 -0.74 13.99 -26.73
N GLU A 17 -0.31 15.23 -26.61
CA GLU A 17 -1.03 16.43 -27.03
C GLU A 17 -2.49 16.47 -26.51
N HIS A 18 -2.68 16.18 -25.23
CA HIS A 18 -3.99 16.10 -24.56
C HIS A 18 -4.95 15.02 -25.08
N ARG A 19 -4.47 14.08 -25.89
CA ARG A 19 -5.26 12.92 -26.34
C ARG A 19 -4.80 11.65 -25.58
N PRO A 20 -5.73 10.85 -25.08
CA PRO A 20 -5.40 9.59 -24.44
C PRO A 20 -5.01 8.55 -25.49
N PHE A 21 -3.89 7.88 -25.27
CA PHE A 21 -3.43 6.73 -26.04
C PHE A 21 -3.13 5.57 -25.10
N VAL A 22 -3.28 4.36 -25.62
CA VAL A 22 -2.85 3.15 -24.95
C VAL A 22 -1.61 2.63 -25.67
N LEU A 23 -0.48 2.64 -25.01
CA LEU A 23 0.71 1.97 -25.50
C LEU A 23 0.63 0.50 -25.10
N ALA A 24 0.61 -0.41 -26.05
CA ALA A 24 0.67 -1.84 -25.83
C ALA A 24 2.02 -2.37 -26.31
N ALA A 25 2.76 -3.02 -25.43
CA ALA A 25 3.97 -3.74 -25.78
C ALA A 25 3.75 -5.23 -25.53
N THR A 26 3.93 -6.05 -26.57
CA THR A 26 3.80 -7.50 -26.49
C THR A 26 5.20 -8.11 -26.49
N TYR A 27 5.51 -8.88 -25.47
CA TYR A 27 6.75 -9.65 -25.38
C TYR A 27 6.40 -11.14 -25.48
N PHE A 28 7.03 -11.82 -26.42
CA PHE A 28 6.95 -13.27 -26.53
C PHE A 28 8.21 -13.88 -25.93
N LEU A 29 8.05 -14.71 -24.92
CA LEU A 29 9.10 -15.58 -24.45
C LEU A 29 9.02 -16.86 -25.28
N THR A 30 9.82 -16.97 -26.32
CA THR A 30 9.98 -18.24 -27.05
C THR A 30 10.90 -19.15 -26.24
N ALA A 31 10.53 -20.42 -26.12
CA ALA A 31 11.28 -21.44 -25.37
C ALA A 31 12.70 -21.70 -25.93
N ASP A 32 13.01 -21.14 -27.08
CA ASP A 32 14.30 -21.31 -27.80
C ASP A 32 15.28 -20.14 -27.66
N LEU A 33 15.11 -19.29 -26.66
CA LEU A 33 16.17 -18.33 -26.32
C LEU A 33 17.38 -19.13 -25.83
N PRO A 34 18.48 -19.20 -26.62
CA PRO A 34 19.69 -19.82 -26.11
C PRO A 34 20.05 -19.07 -24.83
N ALA A 35 20.35 -19.83 -23.81
CA ALA A 35 20.66 -19.41 -22.46
C ALA A 35 21.81 -18.38 -22.39
N ASN A 36 21.56 -17.17 -22.84
CA ASN A 36 22.31 -16.04 -22.38
C ASN A 36 21.71 -15.60 -21.07
N ASP A 37 21.96 -16.42 -20.03
CA ASP A 37 21.42 -16.29 -18.67
C ASP A 37 21.53 -14.87 -18.09
N ARG A 38 22.46 -14.06 -18.60
CA ARG A 38 22.69 -12.70 -18.12
C ARG A 38 21.61 -11.71 -18.57
N GLU A 39 21.23 -11.73 -19.85
CA GLU A 39 20.23 -10.80 -20.39
C GLU A 39 18.82 -11.16 -19.93
N ALA A 40 18.48 -12.45 -19.95
CA ALA A 40 17.21 -12.93 -19.43
C ALA A 40 17.07 -12.64 -17.93
N ASN A 41 18.12 -12.87 -17.14
CA ASN A 41 18.13 -12.54 -15.71
C ASN A 41 18.11 -11.03 -15.45
N ALA A 42 18.76 -10.21 -16.28
CA ALA A 42 18.69 -8.75 -16.19
C ALA A 42 17.27 -8.26 -16.49
N LEU A 43 16.61 -8.80 -17.52
CA LEU A 43 15.24 -8.47 -17.87
C LEU A 43 14.26 -8.90 -16.76
N LEU A 44 14.40 -10.11 -16.21
CA LEU A 44 13.58 -10.57 -15.09
C LEU A 44 13.75 -9.71 -13.84
N ARG A 45 14.97 -9.24 -13.55
CA ARG A 45 15.23 -8.29 -12.46
C ARG A 45 14.56 -6.95 -12.71
N LEU A 46 14.68 -6.38 -13.92
CA LEU A 46 14.02 -5.13 -14.29
C LEU A 46 12.49 -5.23 -14.20
N LEU A 47 11.91 -6.33 -14.69
CA LEU A 47 10.48 -6.58 -14.57
C LEU A 47 10.05 -6.76 -13.11
N GLY A 48 10.88 -7.39 -12.29
CA GLY A 48 10.68 -7.51 -10.85
C GLY A 48 10.69 -6.14 -10.16
N GLN A 49 11.68 -5.31 -10.45
CA GLN A 49 11.78 -3.94 -9.91
C GLN A 49 10.60 -3.08 -10.35
N TYR A 50 10.27 -3.07 -11.64
CA TYR A 50 9.12 -2.35 -12.18
C TYR A 50 7.81 -2.77 -11.52
N ARG A 51 7.61 -4.08 -11.31
CA ARG A 51 6.43 -4.61 -10.61
C ARG A 51 6.36 -4.15 -9.15
N GLU A 52 7.50 -4.07 -8.46
CA GLU A 52 7.54 -3.57 -7.08
C GLU A 52 7.28 -2.06 -7.02
N GLU A 53 7.81 -1.27 -7.97
CA GLU A 53 7.53 0.17 -8.07
C GLU A 53 6.05 0.44 -8.34
N MET A 54 5.41 -0.32 -9.23
CA MET A 54 3.98 -0.22 -9.54
C MET A 54 3.06 -0.55 -8.35
N ARG A 55 3.60 -1.17 -7.31
CA ARG A 55 2.88 -1.48 -6.06
C ARG A 55 3.04 -0.44 -4.97
N ARG A 56 3.83 0.60 -5.23
CA ARG A 56 4.06 1.69 -4.29
C ARG A 56 3.21 2.90 -4.62
N ASP A 57 2.81 3.60 -3.57
CA ASP A 57 2.22 4.93 -3.70
C ASP A 57 3.33 5.94 -3.95
N TYR A 58 3.21 6.72 -5.00
CA TYR A 58 4.27 7.64 -5.45
C TYR A 58 4.49 8.82 -4.51
N VAL A 59 3.49 9.18 -3.69
CA VAL A 59 3.62 10.25 -2.71
C VAL A 59 4.33 9.78 -1.46
N THR A 60 3.91 8.66 -0.91
CA THR A 60 4.32 8.21 0.43
C THR A 60 5.33 7.07 0.43
N GLY A 61 5.55 6.42 -0.72
CA GLY A 61 6.45 5.27 -0.85
C GLY A 61 5.96 3.99 -0.16
N VAL A 62 4.85 4.02 0.59
CA VAL A 62 4.22 2.81 1.12
C VAL A 62 3.54 2.03 0.01
N TYR A 63 3.03 0.83 0.30
CA TYR A 63 2.28 0.10 -0.70
C TYR A 63 0.99 0.83 -1.10
N ASN A 64 0.53 0.58 -2.31
CA ASN A 64 -0.75 1.09 -2.81
C ASN A 64 -1.83 -0.01 -2.78
N ARG A 65 -3.08 0.35 -3.13
CA ARG A 65 -4.22 -0.57 -3.14
C ARG A 65 -3.98 -1.79 -4.06
N ALA A 66 -3.31 -1.61 -5.21
CA ALA A 66 -3.01 -2.71 -6.13
C ALA A 66 -2.12 -3.81 -5.50
N PHE A 67 -1.29 -3.46 -4.54
CA PHE A 67 -0.53 -4.43 -3.76
C PHE A 67 -1.44 -5.37 -2.97
N LEU A 68 -2.49 -4.86 -2.32
CA LEU A 68 -3.44 -5.66 -1.56
C LEU A 68 -4.17 -6.69 -2.43
N ASP A 69 -4.58 -6.28 -3.63
CA ASP A 69 -5.32 -7.11 -4.57
C ASP A 69 -4.45 -8.16 -5.28
N SER A 70 -3.15 -8.12 -5.04
CA SER A 70 -2.14 -9.01 -5.63
C SER A 70 -1.97 -10.34 -4.84
N ALA A 71 -0.80 -10.94 -5.00
CA ALA A 71 -0.39 -12.13 -4.26
C ALA A 71 -0.40 -11.95 -2.73
N TYR A 72 -0.38 -10.70 -2.22
CA TYR A 72 -0.41 -10.43 -0.78
C TYR A 72 -1.72 -10.91 -0.15
N ARG A 73 -2.86 -10.67 -0.80
CA ARG A 73 -4.17 -11.18 -0.35
C ARG A 73 -4.17 -12.70 -0.16
N LYS A 74 -3.55 -13.44 -1.10
CA LYS A 74 -3.42 -14.91 -1.02
C LYS A 74 -2.53 -15.32 0.15
N LYS A 75 -1.43 -14.60 0.38
CA LYS A 75 -0.52 -14.83 1.51
C LYS A 75 -1.23 -14.66 2.85
N VAL A 76 -2.02 -13.60 2.98
CA VAL A 76 -2.82 -13.29 4.18
C VAL A 76 -3.85 -14.38 4.44
N ALA A 77 -4.63 -14.76 3.42
CA ALA A 77 -5.63 -15.82 3.53
C ALA A 77 -5.00 -17.17 3.92
N ALA A 78 -3.86 -17.53 3.30
CA ALA A 78 -3.14 -18.75 3.66
C ALA A 78 -2.64 -18.73 5.12
N ALA A 79 -2.18 -17.59 5.62
CA ALA A 79 -1.75 -17.45 7.01
C ALA A 79 -2.93 -17.61 7.99
N ALA A 80 -4.08 -17.02 7.67
CA ALA A 80 -5.30 -17.15 8.47
C ALA A 80 -5.80 -18.61 8.50
N CYS A 81 -5.79 -19.29 7.35
CA CYS A 81 -6.11 -20.73 7.27
C CYS A 81 -5.14 -21.61 8.08
N ALA A 82 -3.90 -21.17 8.22
CA ALA A 82 -2.89 -21.83 9.07
C ALA A 82 -3.02 -21.48 10.56
N GLY A 83 -4.08 -20.79 10.98
CA GLY A 83 -4.35 -20.41 12.37
C GLY A 83 -3.48 -19.28 12.90
N LYS A 84 -2.75 -18.55 12.03
CA LYS A 84 -2.02 -17.37 12.46
C LYS A 84 -2.99 -16.20 12.62
N PRO A 85 -2.84 -15.37 13.66
CA PRO A 85 -3.64 -14.16 13.78
C PRO A 85 -3.34 -13.24 12.59
N VAL A 86 -4.39 -12.76 11.96
CA VAL A 86 -4.33 -11.77 10.88
C VAL A 86 -5.22 -10.62 11.29
N SER A 87 -4.68 -9.42 11.22
CA SER A 87 -5.37 -8.20 11.62
C SER A 87 -5.10 -7.05 10.67
N VAL A 88 -6.01 -6.10 10.66
CA VAL A 88 -5.86 -4.82 9.97
C VAL A 88 -6.17 -3.68 10.93
N VAL A 89 -5.47 -2.56 10.76
CA VAL A 89 -5.81 -1.28 11.39
C VAL A 89 -5.94 -0.25 10.28
N ALA A 90 -7.13 0.33 10.17
CA ALA A 90 -7.38 1.47 9.30
C ALA A 90 -7.02 2.76 10.07
N VAL A 91 -6.33 3.66 9.40
CA VAL A 91 -5.80 4.92 9.94
C VAL A 91 -6.23 6.04 9.02
N ARG A 92 -6.93 7.05 9.56
CA ARG A 92 -7.31 8.26 8.82
C ARG A 92 -6.56 9.46 9.36
N VAL A 93 -5.95 10.22 8.48
CA VAL A 93 -5.41 11.57 8.76
C VAL A 93 -6.58 12.54 8.72
N ASN A 94 -6.98 13.04 9.88
CA ASN A 94 -8.23 13.81 10.02
C ASN A 94 -8.20 15.14 9.27
N GLU A 95 -7.05 15.80 9.21
CA GLU A 95 -6.86 17.11 8.60
C GLU A 95 -6.59 17.06 7.09
N TYR A 96 -6.51 15.89 6.47
CA TYR A 96 -6.13 15.74 5.06
C TYR A 96 -6.90 16.65 4.11
N TRP A 97 -8.24 16.62 4.17
CA TRP A 97 -9.08 17.43 3.28
C TRP A 97 -8.99 18.93 3.55
N ASN A 98 -8.81 19.32 4.82
CA ASN A 98 -8.62 20.73 5.17
C ASN A 98 -7.26 21.24 4.65
N LEU A 99 -6.19 20.45 4.84
CA LEU A 99 -4.88 20.76 4.31
C LEU A 99 -4.89 20.88 2.79
N LEU A 100 -5.53 19.94 2.11
CA LEU A 100 -5.63 19.95 0.65
C LEU A 100 -6.34 21.21 0.14
N ARG A 101 -7.44 21.61 0.79
CA ARG A 101 -8.27 22.74 0.40
C ARG A 101 -7.63 24.09 0.73
N GLU A 102 -7.02 24.21 1.93
CA GLU A 102 -6.55 25.49 2.46
C GLU A 102 -5.08 25.75 2.16
N GLU A 103 -4.27 24.70 2.13
CA GLU A 103 -2.81 24.78 2.00
C GLU A 103 -2.30 24.23 0.66
N GLY A 104 -3.16 23.49 -0.07
CA GLY A 104 -2.83 22.86 -1.34
C GLY A 104 -2.19 21.49 -1.23
N THR A 105 -1.97 20.88 -2.41
CA THR A 105 -1.48 19.50 -2.54
C THR A 105 -0.16 19.27 -1.84
N HIS A 106 0.79 20.21 -1.92
CA HIS A 106 2.10 20.06 -1.30
C HIS A 106 2.04 19.85 0.22
N ALA A 107 1.21 20.64 0.91
CA ALA A 107 1.04 20.50 2.35
C ALA A 107 0.38 19.18 2.73
N ALA A 108 -0.65 18.76 1.98
CA ALA A 108 -1.31 17.47 2.16
C ALA A 108 -0.32 16.31 1.93
N ASP A 109 0.52 16.36 0.90
CA ASP A 109 1.54 15.35 0.60
C ASP A 109 2.61 15.28 1.70
N CYS A 110 3.08 16.41 2.22
CA CYS A 110 4.01 16.44 3.36
C CYS A 110 3.42 15.80 4.62
N CYS A 111 2.14 16.04 4.88
CA CYS A 111 1.40 15.42 5.98
C CYS A 111 1.33 13.90 5.81
N LEU A 112 0.91 13.43 4.62
CA LEU A 112 0.82 12.01 4.30
C LEU A 112 2.16 11.30 4.39
N ASN A 113 3.23 11.92 3.89
CA ASN A 113 4.59 11.38 3.99
C ASN A 113 5.03 11.21 5.44
N THR A 114 4.73 12.19 6.29
CA THR A 114 5.05 12.10 7.71
C THR A 114 4.27 11.00 8.41
N ALA A 115 2.95 10.91 8.15
CA ALA A 115 2.10 9.86 8.69
C ALA A 115 2.57 8.46 8.23
N ALA A 116 2.86 8.30 6.94
CA ALA A 116 3.38 7.06 6.37
C ALA A 116 4.70 6.62 7.00
N GLY A 117 5.63 7.55 7.20
CA GLY A 117 6.91 7.28 7.88
C GLY A 117 6.73 6.78 9.30
N ILE A 118 5.83 7.39 10.08
CA ILE A 118 5.51 6.95 11.45
C ILE A 118 4.89 5.54 11.42
N LEU A 119 3.93 5.31 10.50
CA LEU A 119 3.28 3.99 10.36
C LEU A 119 4.27 2.89 9.98
N GLN A 120 5.21 3.17 9.07
CA GLN A 120 6.25 2.20 8.68
C GLN A 120 7.18 1.87 9.85
N LEU A 121 7.58 2.87 10.64
CA LEU A 121 8.41 2.66 11.82
C LEU A 121 7.67 1.85 12.89
N ALA A 122 6.39 2.14 13.12
CA ALA A 122 5.57 1.44 14.10
C ALA A 122 5.21 0.00 13.68
N ALA A 123 4.97 -0.21 12.38
CA ALA A 123 4.76 -1.54 11.83
C ALA A 123 6.03 -2.42 11.91
N GLY A 124 7.19 -1.78 12.00
CA GLY A 124 8.49 -2.46 12.09
C GLY A 124 8.98 -3.02 10.75
N PRO A 125 10.25 -3.48 10.72
CA PRO A 125 10.89 -3.99 9.51
C PRO A 125 10.40 -5.40 9.11
N ASP A 126 9.46 -5.99 9.83
CA ASP A 126 9.01 -7.35 9.60
C ASP A 126 8.24 -7.43 8.27
N GLN A 127 8.69 -8.33 7.39
CA GLN A 127 8.01 -8.64 6.11
C GLN A 127 6.58 -9.18 6.29
N GLN A 128 6.15 -9.43 7.53
CA GLN A 128 4.80 -9.86 7.88
C GLN A 128 3.81 -8.70 7.94
N ASN A 129 4.30 -7.47 8.15
CA ASN A 129 3.47 -6.28 8.23
C ASN A 129 3.56 -5.46 6.94
N ALA A 130 2.45 -4.90 6.51
CA ALA A 130 2.40 -4.05 5.34
C ALA A 130 1.63 -2.76 5.64
N VAL A 131 2.23 -1.63 5.32
CA VAL A 131 1.57 -0.32 5.35
C VAL A 131 1.14 0.01 3.93
N VAL A 132 -0.14 0.30 3.75
CA VAL A 132 -0.78 0.51 2.45
C VAL A 132 -1.55 1.81 2.48
N ARG A 133 -1.39 2.66 1.48
CA ARG A 133 -2.28 3.79 1.25
C ARG A 133 -3.46 3.33 0.40
N LEU A 134 -4.68 3.54 0.89
CA LEU A 134 -5.90 3.20 0.16
C LEU A 134 -6.29 4.32 -0.78
N GLU A 135 -6.73 5.43 -0.23
CA GLU A 135 -7.16 6.63 -0.94
C GLU A 135 -7.12 7.81 0.03
N ASP A 136 -7.09 9.03 -0.50
CA ASP A 136 -7.12 10.27 0.28
C ASP A 136 -6.13 10.24 1.45
N GLY A 137 -6.60 10.50 2.65
CA GLY A 137 -5.82 10.44 3.89
C GLY A 137 -5.94 9.12 4.64
N ILE A 138 -6.30 8.01 3.97
CA ILE A 138 -6.56 6.70 4.62
C ILE A 138 -5.43 5.72 4.32
N PHE A 139 -4.91 5.13 5.40
CA PHE A 139 -3.94 4.04 5.35
C PHE A 139 -4.54 2.77 5.96
N LEU A 140 -4.03 1.64 5.54
CA LEU A 140 -4.30 0.34 6.12
C LEU A 140 -2.97 -0.29 6.56
N VAL A 141 -2.87 -0.67 7.82
CA VAL A 141 -1.74 -1.46 8.33
C VAL A 141 -2.22 -2.89 8.49
N VAL A 142 -1.63 -3.79 7.73
CA VAL A 142 -1.96 -5.22 7.76
C VAL A 142 -0.87 -5.96 8.50
N SER A 143 -1.24 -6.83 9.45
CA SER A 143 -0.30 -7.67 10.18
C SER A 143 -0.67 -9.15 10.10
N VAL A 144 0.35 -9.97 9.91
CA VAL A 144 0.27 -11.43 10.02
C VAL A 144 1.10 -11.86 11.22
N GLY A 145 0.43 -12.39 12.24
CA GLY A 145 1.08 -12.83 13.49
C GLY A 145 0.82 -11.92 14.70
N THR A 146 0.20 -10.75 14.49
CA THR A 146 -0.14 -9.83 15.59
C THR A 146 -1.66 -9.66 15.69
N PRO A 147 -2.27 -9.84 16.87
CA PRO A 147 -3.69 -9.57 17.09
C PRO A 147 -4.04 -8.09 16.89
N ALA A 148 -5.29 -7.80 16.45
CA ALA A 148 -5.76 -6.46 16.13
C ALA A 148 -5.57 -5.46 17.28
N ALA A 149 -5.95 -5.81 18.50
CA ALA A 149 -5.81 -4.94 19.66
C ALA A 149 -4.34 -4.57 19.96
N LYS A 150 -3.40 -5.51 19.80
CA LYS A 150 -1.98 -5.24 20.01
C LYS A 150 -1.41 -4.35 18.91
N LEU A 151 -1.78 -4.59 17.65
CA LEU A 151 -1.36 -3.76 16.53
C LEU A 151 -1.90 -2.33 16.68
N GLN A 152 -3.19 -2.20 17.01
CA GLN A 152 -3.82 -0.89 17.22
C GLN A 152 -3.16 -0.12 18.37
N ALA A 153 -2.87 -0.79 19.50
CA ALA A 153 -2.19 -0.15 20.64
C ALA A 153 -0.79 0.34 20.26
N ALA A 154 0.00 -0.45 19.53
CA ALA A 154 1.31 -0.03 19.06
C ALA A 154 1.27 1.16 18.11
N LEU A 155 0.30 1.19 17.19
CA LEU A 155 0.10 2.32 16.28
C LEU A 155 -0.40 3.56 17.03
N HIS A 156 -1.29 3.37 18.01
CA HIS A 156 -1.78 4.45 18.87
C HIS A 156 -0.65 5.07 19.70
N GLU A 157 0.23 4.26 20.27
CA GLU A 157 1.43 4.71 20.98
C GLU A 157 2.38 5.51 20.06
N ALA A 158 2.63 5.00 18.84
CA ALA A 158 3.53 5.64 17.88
C ALA A 158 2.97 6.95 17.32
N LEU A 159 1.68 6.99 17.00
CA LEU A 159 1.00 8.18 16.47
C LEU A 159 0.60 9.16 17.58
N GLY A 160 0.34 8.64 18.79
CA GLY A 160 -0.05 9.42 19.98
C GLY A 160 -1.47 9.97 19.88
N GLU A 161 -2.00 10.35 21.04
CA GLU A 161 -3.29 11.06 21.15
C GLU A 161 -3.15 12.56 20.80
N SER A 162 -1.93 13.07 20.82
CA SER A 162 -1.64 14.48 20.59
C SER A 162 -1.44 14.76 19.10
N ARG A 163 -1.65 16.02 18.71
CA ARG A 163 -1.34 16.51 17.38
C ARG A 163 0.11 16.24 17.00
N ARG A 164 0.34 15.70 15.83
CA ARG A 164 1.65 15.51 15.26
C ARG A 164 2.02 16.66 14.35
N THR A 165 3.25 17.12 14.45
CA THR A 165 3.75 18.18 13.59
C THR A 165 4.47 17.61 12.37
N PHE A 166 4.33 18.27 11.24
CA PHE A 166 5.08 17.99 10.02
C PHE A 166 5.58 19.28 9.39
N SER A 167 6.63 19.18 8.59
CA SER A 167 7.21 20.36 7.91
C SER A 167 6.60 20.50 6.52
N ILE A 168 6.05 21.67 6.21
CA ILE A 168 5.59 22.05 4.87
C ILE A 168 6.74 22.71 4.12
N THR A 169 7.47 23.60 4.81
CA THR A 169 8.70 24.22 4.32
C THR A 169 9.70 24.30 5.48
N LEU A 170 10.90 24.85 5.24
CA LEU A 170 11.91 25.06 6.29
C LEU A 170 11.41 25.91 7.45
N SER A 171 10.49 26.85 7.18
CA SER A 171 9.95 27.80 8.16
C SER A 171 8.49 27.57 8.56
N ARG A 172 7.78 26.68 7.85
CA ARG A 172 6.35 26.45 8.07
C ARG A 172 6.07 25.01 8.46
N ARG A 173 5.35 24.84 9.56
CA ARG A 173 4.92 23.52 10.05
C ARG A 173 3.40 23.46 10.06
N GLY A 174 2.88 22.28 9.83
CA GLY A 174 1.48 21.91 10.02
C GLY A 174 1.33 20.90 11.14
N GLU A 175 0.11 20.64 11.51
CA GLU A 175 -0.26 19.64 12.52
C GLU A 175 -1.35 18.72 11.98
N PHE A 176 -1.35 17.49 12.44
CA PHE A 176 -2.40 16.52 12.13
C PHE A 176 -2.70 15.60 13.30
N THR A 177 -3.89 15.06 13.31
CA THR A 177 -4.35 13.99 14.19
C THR A 177 -4.77 12.80 13.38
N VAL A 178 -4.90 11.64 14.03
CA VAL A 178 -5.35 10.42 13.37
C VAL A 178 -6.51 9.79 14.12
N SER A 179 -7.38 9.14 13.37
CA SER A 179 -8.37 8.20 13.88
C SER A 179 -7.95 6.78 13.50
N LEU A 180 -8.15 5.83 14.41
CA LEU A 180 -7.76 4.44 14.27
C LEU A 180 -8.96 3.52 14.49
N SER A 181 -9.05 2.50 13.67
CA SER A 181 -10.00 1.40 13.88
C SER A 181 -9.35 0.08 13.49
N SER A 182 -9.78 -1.01 14.06
CA SER A 182 -9.21 -2.32 13.76
C SER A 182 -10.25 -3.39 13.52
N ALA A 183 -9.85 -4.43 12.81
CA ALA A 183 -10.59 -5.66 12.64
C ALA A 183 -9.60 -6.82 12.52
N ASP A 184 -10.06 -8.02 12.87
CA ASP A 184 -9.29 -9.25 12.70
C ASP A 184 -10.02 -10.29 11.86
N TRP A 185 -9.27 -11.28 11.41
CA TRP A 185 -9.80 -12.36 10.58
C TRP A 185 -10.82 -13.21 11.33
N GLY A 186 -10.66 -13.37 12.65
CA GLY A 186 -11.54 -14.21 13.48
C GLY A 186 -12.98 -13.68 13.52
N GLU A 187 -13.13 -12.35 13.56
CA GLU A 187 -14.47 -11.73 13.55
C GLU A 187 -15.04 -11.58 12.13
N ALA A 188 -14.19 -11.34 11.13
CA ALA A 188 -14.62 -11.05 9.77
C ALA A 188 -14.80 -12.29 8.89
N GLY A 189 -14.00 -13.34 9.10
CA GLY A 189 -14.04 -14.58 8.33
C GLY A 189 -13.50 -14.49 6.90
N SER A 190 -13.27 -13.29 6.37
CA SER A 190 -12.69 -13.08 5.05
C SER A 190 -11.91 -11.77 4.95
N TRP A 191 -11.03 -11.69 3.94
CA TRP A 191 -10.24 -10.50 3.68
C TRP A 191 -11.10 -9.26 3.42
N ASP A 192 -12.08 -9.37 2.52
CA ASP A 192 -12.91 -8.24 2.09
C ASP A 192 -13.77 -7.71 3.25
N LEU A 193 -14.33 -8.61 4.04
CA LEU A 193 -15.11 -8.22 5.22
C LEU A 193 -14.23 -7.61 6.31
N MET A 194 -13.00 -8.09 6.50
CA MET A 194 -12.08 -7.54 7.50
C MET A 194 -11.68 -6.10 7.15
N VAL A 195 -11.35 -5.83 5.89
CA VAL A 195 -11.04 -4.47 5.43
C VAL A 195 -12.27 -3.58 5.53
N ALA A 196 -13.43 -4.03 5.03
CA ALA A 196 -14.68 -3.26 5.08
C ALA A 196 -15.10 -2.94 6.53
N LEU A 197 -14.94 -3.87 7.47
CA LEU A 197 -15.26 -3.68 8.87
C LEU A 197 -14.36 -2.61 9.52
N ALA A 198 -13.06 -2.64 9.21
CA ALA A 198 -12.14 -1.62 9.70
C ALA A 198 -12.48 -0.24 9.12
N GLU A 199 -12.75 -0.13 7.82
CA GLU A 199 -13.16 1.14 7.18
C GLU A 199 -14.49 1.66 7.74
N GLN A 200 -15.49 0.79 7.94
CA GLN A 200 -16.78 1.15 8.51
C GLN A 200 -16.64 1.72 9.93
N ARG A 201 -15.86 1.05 10.78
CA ARG A 201 -15.58 1.52 12.14
C ARG A 201 -14.85 2.87 12.15
N LEU A 202 -13.94 3.07 11.20
CA LEU A 202 -13.22 4.33 11.04
C LEU A 202 -14.15 5.49 10.65
N SER A 203 -15.22 5.21 9.90
CA SER A 203 -16.21 6.22 9.49
C SER A 203 -17.16 6.60 10.62
N GLY A 204 -17.29 5.76 11.65
CA GLY A 204 -18.12 6.02 12.83
C GLY A 204 -17.38 6.72 13.98
N CYS A 205 -16.07 6.93 13.84
CA CYS A 205 -15.23 7.72 14.75
C CYS A 205 -15.11 9.19 14.21
#